data_faa7169b64aa76a318997b5bed64c57a
#
_entry.id   faa7169b64aa76a318997b5bed64c57a
#
_cell.length_a   1.000
_cell.length_b   1.000
_cell.length_c   1.000
_cell.angle_alpha   90.00
_cell.angle_beta   90.00
_cell.angle_gamma   90.00
#
_symmetry.space_group_name_H-M   'P 1'
#
loop_
_entity.id
_entity.type
_entity.pdbx_description
1 polymer ?
#
loop_
_entity_poly.entity_id
_entity_poly.type
_entity_poly.pdbx_seq_one_letter_code
_entity_poly.pdbx_strand_id
1 'polypeptide(L)'
;IVTTIGRWGREGGYFTDEEEAITFEDELKAILVNQLAAFNSPVWFNVGFEERPQGSACFILSIDDTMESILDWIRREGIIFRGGSGSGVNLSTLRSSKEQLTKGGYASGPVSFMRGADASAGTIKSGGKTRRAAKMVVLDVDHPDIEEFIWCKAREEEKARVLEAAGYDMSLDSPDWASIQYQNANNSIRVTYAFMEAVVEGQ
;
A
#
# COMPACT_ATOMS: atom_id res chain seq x y z
N ILE A 1 6.12 6.06 -24.42
CA ILE A 1 4.91 6.39 -23.67
C ILE A 1 3.88 6.99 -24.61
N VAL A 2 4.09 8.18 -25.18
CA VAL A 2 3.14 8.91 -26.04
C VAL A 2 2.57 8.01 -27.14
N THR A 3 3.42 7.43 -27.97
CA THR A 3 3.03 6.54 -29.07
C THR A 3 2.23 5.31 -28.61
N THR A 4 2.58 4.77 -27.44
CA THR A 4 1.86 3.62 -26.86
C THR A 4 0.47 4.02 -26.41
N ILE A 5 0.34 5.17 -25.75
CA ILE A 5 -0.97 5.68 -25.31
C ILE A 5 -1.82 6.08 -26.52
N GLY A 6 -1.25 6.74 -27.53
CA GLY A 6 -1.93 7.07 -28.77
C GLY A 6 -2.45 5.83 -29.50
N ARG A 7 -1.65 4.75 -29.57
CA ARG A 7 -2.09 3.47 -30.11
C ARG A 7 -3.27 2.89 -29.34
N TRP A 8 -3.22 2.88 -28.01
CA TRP A 8 -4.33 2.42 -27.19
C TRP A 8 -5.59 3.26 -27.38
N GLY A 9 -5.42 4.57 -27.57
CA GLY A 9 -6.52 5.48 -27.90
C GLY A 9 -7.22 5.08 -29.22
N ARG A 10 -6.43 4.78 -30.26
CA ARG A 10 -6.96 4.28 -31.54
C ARG A 10 -7.69 2.94 -31.39
N GLU A 11 -7.04 1.97 -30.74
CA GLU A 11 -7.60 0.65 -30.47
C GLU A 11 -8.87 0.71 -29.63
N GLY A 12 -8.94 1.65 -28.68
CA GLY A 12 -10.09 1.89 -27.81
C GLY A 12 -11.20 2.77 -28.39
N GLY A 13 -11.00 3.31 -29.60
CA GLY A 13 -12.01 4.15 -30.28
C GLY A 13 -12.20 5.53 -29.61
N TYR A 14 -11.16 6.07 -28.99
CA TYR A 14 -11.22 7.38 -28.31
C TYR A 14 -11.06 8.56 -29.28
N PHE A 15 -10.61 8.32 -30.50
CA PHE A 15 -10.40 9.34 -31.53
C PHE A 15 -11.41 9.16 -32.66
N THR A 16 -11.89 10.27 -33.21
CA THR A 16 -12.82 10.27 -34.34
C THR A 16 -12.14 9.95 -35.67
N ASP A 17 -10.88 10.35 -35.79
CA ASP A 17 -10.04 10.15 -36.97
C ASP A 17 -8.55 10.14 -36.62
N GLU A 18 -7.69 9.94 -37.62
CA GLU A 18 -6.24 9.88 -37.44
C GLU A 18 -5.63 11.27 -37.15
N GLU A 19 -6.23 12.35 -37.61
CA GLU A 19 -5.74 13.71 -37.35
C GLU A 19 -5.88 14.07 -35.88
N GLU A 20 -7.00 13.70 -35.26
CA GLU A 20 -7.22 13.86 -33.84
C GLU A 20 -6.22 13.01 -33.00
N ALA A 21 -5.94 11.79 -33.43
CA ALA A 21 -4.96 10.93 -32.76
C ALA A 21 -3.54 11.52 -32.84
N ILE A 22 -3.13 12.05 -33.98
CA ILE A 22 -1.82 12.72 -34.14
C ILE A 22 -1.75 13.97 -33.28
N THR A 23 -2.81 14.80 -33.29
CA THR A 23 -2.90 16.02 -32.46
C THR A 23 -2.75 15.67 -30.98
N PHE A 24 -3.45 14.65 -30.50
CA PHE A 24 -3.31 14.16 -29.12
C PHE A 24 -1.87 13.74 -28.78
N GLU A 25 -1.20 13.01 -29.68
CA GLU A 25 0.19 12.58 -29.47
C GLU A 25 1.14 13.78 -29.40
N ASP A 26 0.98 14.77 -30.26
CA ASP A 26 1.83 15.98 -30.29
C ASP A 26 1.59 16.86 -29.06
N GLU A 27 0.35 17.04 -28.64
CA GLU A 27 0.01 17.78 -27.41
C GLU A 27 0.55 17.07 -26.17
N LEU A 28 0.33 15.77 -26.04
CA LEU A 28 0.84 14.98 -24.90
C LEU A 28 2.38 15.04 -24.85
N LYS A 29 3.04 14.94 -26.00
CA LYS A 29 4.49 15.08 -26.10
C LYS A 29 4.96 16.47 -25.65
N ALA A 30 4.27 17.53 -26.10
CA ALA A 30 4.58 18.88 -25.69
C ALA A 30 4.42 19.10 -24.17
N ILE A 31 3.34 18.57 -23.58
CA ILE A 31 3.10 18.62 -22.12
C ILE A 31 4.25 17.94 -21.35
N LEU A 32 4.64 16.75 -21.76
CA LEU A 32 5.65 15.96 -21.05
C LEU A 32 7.06 16.53 -21.22
N VAL A 33 7.43 16.96 -22.44
CA VAL A 33 8.77 17.49 -22.73
C VAL A 33 8.98 18.85 -22.04
N ASN A 34 7.96 19.69 -22.00
CA ASN A 34 8.02 20.98 -21.33
C ASN A 34 7.76 20.88 -19.81
N GLN A 35 7.61 19.67 -19.26
CA GLN A 35 7.38 19.42 -17.83
C GLN A 35 6.16 20.15 -17.25
N LEU A 36 5.12 20.37 -18.07
CA LEU A 36 3.86 20.97 -17.62
C LEU A 36 3.06 19.98 -16.77
N ALA A 37 3.21 18.68 -17.03
CA ALA A 37 2.69 17.58 -16.22
C ALA A 37 3.61 16.38 -16.33
N ALA A 38 3.48 15.44 -15.39
CA ALA A 38 4.18 14.16 -15.41
C ALA A 38 3.25 13.05 -15.01
N PHE A 39 3.41 11.89 -15.64
CA PHE A 39 2.78 10.65 -15.17
C PHE A 39 3.41 10.16 -13.87
N ASN A 40 2.68 9.32 -13.15
CA ASN A 40 3.24 8.58 -12.02
C ASN A 40 4.34 7.61 -12.44
N SER A 41 5.20 7.21 -11.50
CA SER A 41 6.37 6.38 -11.76
C SER A 41 6.07 5.05 -12.51
N PRO A 42 5.00 4.28 -12.20
CA PRO A 42 4.71 3.06 -12.94
C PRO A 42 4.51 3.26 -14.44
N VAL A 43 3.90 4.36 -14.88
CA VAL A 43 3.78 4.69 -16.31
C VAL A 43 5.17 4.79 -16.95
N TRP A 44 6.09 5.51 -16.30
CA TRP A 44 7.46 5.70 -16.82
C TRP A 44 8.24 4.39 -16.88
N PHE A 45 7.98 3.44 -15.99
CA PHE A 45 8.72 2.19 -15.91
C PHE A 45 8.13 1.06 -16.74
N ASN A 46 6.84 1.11 -17.07
CA ASN A 46 6.15 -0.03 -17.65
C ASN A 46 5.55 0.26 -19.04
N VAL A 47 5.00 1.49 -19.28
CA VAL A 47 4.27 1.78 -20.51
C VAL A 47 5.23 1.87 -21.69
N GLY A 48 5.00 1.02 -22.69
CA GLY A 48 5.85 0.87 -23.87
C GLY A 48 6.95 -0.18 -23.74
N PHE A 49 7.15 -0.78 -22.56
CA PHE A 49 8.13 -1.84 -22.30
C PHE A 49 7.47 -3.18 -21.97
N GLU A 50 6.35 -3.16 -21.26
CA GLU A 50 5.63 -4.35 -20.83
C GLU A 50 4.42 -4.57 -21.74
N GLU A 51 4.09 -5.82 -22.02
CA GLU A 51 2.89 -6.19 -22.80
C GLU A 51 1.59 -5.82 -22.06
N ARG A 52 1.58 -5.98 -20.75
CA ARG A 52 0.47 -5.62 -19.84
C ARG A 52 0.98 -4.69 -18.74
N PRO A 53 1.16 -3.41 -19.05
CA PRO A 53 1.80 -2.48 -18.14
C PRO A 53 0.88 -2.11 -16.98
N GLN A 54 1.48 -1.96 -15.81
CA GLN A 54 0.85 -1.31 -14.66
C GLN A 54 0.93 0.21 -14.85
N GLY A 55 -0.21 0.89 -14.99
CA GLY A 55 -0.27 2.33 -15.21
C GLY A 55 -0.58 3.16 -13.96
N SER A 56 -0.95 2.52 -12.83
CA SER A 56 -1.33 3.21 -11.60
C SER A 56 -0.29 3.00 -10.50
N ALA A 57 0.01 4.07 -9.74
CA ALA A 57 0.97 4.02 -8.64
C ALA A 57 0.40 3.39 -7.37
N CYS A 58 -0.89 3.63 -7.10
CA CYS A 58 -1.54 3.26 -5.85
C CYS A 58 -2.92 2.66 -6.10
N PHE A 59 -3.27 1.66 -5.30
CA PHE A 59 -4.56 0.99 -5.31
C PHE A 59 -5.15 1.00 -3.91
N ILE A 60 -6.41 1.41 -3.79
CA ILE A 60 -7.17 1.35 -2.54
C ILE A 60 -7.96 0.04 -2.53
N LEU A 61 -7.75 -0.76 -1.50
CA LEU A 61 -8.43 -2.03 -1.30
C LEU A 61 -9.47 -1.90 -0.18
N SER A 62 -10.56 -2.63 -0.32
CA SER A 62 -11.55 -2.84 0.73
C SER A 62 -11.37 -4.22 1.35
N ILE A 63 -11.76 -4.35 2.60
CA ILE A 63 -11.73 -5.60 3.36
C ILE A 63 -13.01 -5.71 4.18
N ASP A 64 -13.58 -6.93 4.21
CA ASP A 64 -14.69 -7.30 5.07
C ASP A 64 -14.18 -8.19 6.21
N ASP A 65 -14.91 -8.24 7.31
CA ASP A 65 -14.55 -9.04 8.49
C ASP A 65 -14.86 -10.54 8.29
N THR A 66 -14.28 -11.10 7.24
CA THR A 66 -14.32 -12.52 6.91
C THR A 66 -12.93 -13.04 6.54
N MET A 67 -12.64 -14.28 6.85
CA MET A 67 -11.32 -14.88 6.57
C MET A 67 -11.03 -14.86 5.05
N GLU A 68 -12.03 -15.10 4.22
CA GLU A 68 -11.92 -15.07 2.76
C GLU A 68 -11.49 -13.69 2.26
N SER A 69 -12.13 -12.62 2.77
CA SER A 69 -11.79 -11.25 2.40
C SER A 69 -10.39 -10.85 2.90
N ILE A 70 -10.01 -11.26 4.10
CA ILE A 70 -8.69 -11.01 4.68
C ILE A 70 -7.59 -11.68 3.84
N LEU A 71 -7.77 -12.93 3.44
CA LEU A 71 -6.81 -13.66 2.61
C LEU A 71 -6.77 -13.10 1.19
N ASP A 72 -7.90 -12.71 0.62
CA ASP A 72 -7.97 -12.08 -0.69
C ASP A 72 -7.27 -10.70 -0.71
N TRP A 73 -7.40 -9.91 0.37
CA TRP A 73 -6.64 -8.69 0.54
C TRP A 73 -5.12 -8.95 0.41
N ILE A 74 -4.56 -9.91 1.16
CA ILE A 74 -3.13 -10.24 1.09
C ILE A 74 -2.72 -10.68 -0.31
N ARG A 75 -3.55 -11.49 -0.98
CA ARG A 75 -3.32 -11.94 -2.36
C ARG A 75 -3.29 -10.77 -3.34
N ARG A 76 -4.25 -9.85 -3.24
CA ARG A 76 -4.32 -8.66 -4.13
C ARG A 76 -3.13 -7.74 -3.92
N GLU A 77 -2.73 -7.49 -2.67
CA GLU A 77 -1.52 -6.73 -2.38
C GLU A 77 -0.30 -7.34 -3.05
N GLY A 78 -0.14 -8.66 -2.98
CA GLY A 78 0.97 -9.35 -3.62
C GLY A 78 1.04 -9.13 -5.13
N ILE A 79 -0.11 -9.12 -5.81
CA ILE A 79 -0.19 -8.84 -7.26
C ILE A 79 0.19 -7.38 -7.55
N ILE A 80 -0.32 -6.44 -6.74
CA ILE A 80 -0.04 -5.00 -6.87
C ILE A 80 1.46 -4.72 -6.68
N PHE A 81 2.07 -5.28 -5.64
CA PHE A 81 3.51 -5.10 -5.35
C PHE A 81 4.39 -5.72 -6.43
N ARG A 82 4.03 -6.89 -6.95
CA ARG A 82 4.72 -7.50 -8.08
C ARG A 82 4.73 -6.57 -9.31
N GLY A 83 3.64 -5.82 -9.54
CA GLY A 83 3.53 -4.81 -10.60
C GLY A 83 4.29 -3.51 -10.33
N GLY A 84 4.88 -3.35 -9.14
CA GLY A 84 5.64 -2.14 -8.77
C GLY A 84 4.79 -0.99 -8.22
N SER A 85 3.51 -1.24 -7.91
CA SER A 85 2.59 -0.25 -7.34
C SER A 85 2.42 -0.42 -5.83
N GLY A 86 1.83 0.58 -5.18
CA GLY A 86 1.49 0.56 -3.76
C GLY A 86 0.03 0.24 -3.51
N SER A 87 -0.28 -0.19 -2.29
CA SER A 87 -1.64 -0.44 -1.81
C SER A 87 -1.99 0.41 -0.60
N GLY A 88 -3.27 0.68 -0.42
CA GLY A 88 -3.83 1.25 0.79
C GLY A 88 -5.08 0.50 1.23
N VAL A 89 -5.26 0.30 2.53
CA VAL A 89 -6.43 -0.37 3.10
C VAL A 89 -6.80 0.24 4.43
N ASN A 90 -8.10 0.36 4.71
CA ASN A 90 -8.62 0.67 6.03
C ASN A 90 -9.07 -0.63 6.71
N LEU A 91 -8.50 -0.94 7.88
CA LEU A 91 -8.77 -2.16 8.64
C LEU A 91 -9.88 -1.99 9.68
N SER A 92 -10.54 -0.84 9.76
CA SER A 92 -11.53 -0.54 10.80
C SER A 92 -12.81 -1.38 10.70
N THR A 93 -13.03 -2.04 9.57
CA THR A 93 -14.13 -3.01 9.39
C THR A 93 -13.87 -4.34 10.12
N LEU A 94 -12.61 -4.65 10.45
CA LEU A 94 -12.27 -5.86 11.16
C LEU A 94 -12.65 -5.75 12.64
N ARG A 95 -13.19 -6.81 13.19
CA ARG A 95 -13.50 -6.88 14.64
C ARG A 95 -12.25 -6.78 15.49
N SER A 96 -12.45 -6.21 16.68
CA SER A 96 -11.37 -6.03 17.66
C SER A 96 -10.83 -7.35 18.20
N SER A 97 -9.54 -7.37 18.53
CA SER A 97 -8.91 -8.47 19.28
C SER A 97 -9.51 -8.71 20.67
N LYS A 98 -10.30 -7.77 21.19
CA LYS A 98 -11.01 -7.84 22.46
C LYS A 98 -12.36 -8.56 22.38
N GLU A 99 -12.85 -8.85 21.16
CA GLU A 99 -14.12 -9.52 20.93
C GLU A 99 -14.02 -11.03 21.16
N GLN A 100 -14.97 -11.56 21.93
CA GLN A 100 -15.10 -13.00 22.16
C GLN A 100 -15.72 -13.70 20.96
N LEU A 101 -15.16 -14.84 20.59
CA LEU A 101 -15.70 -15.69 19.54
C LEU A 101 -16.76 -16.64 20.10
N THR A 102 -17.78 -16.94 19.30
CA THR A 102 -18.90 -17.83 19.67
C THR A 102 -18.44 -19.24 20.10
N LYS A 103 -17.32 -19.70 19.53
CA LYS A 103 -16.74 -21.02 19.83
C LYS A 103 -15.70 -20.98 20.97
N GLY A 104 -15.56 -19.86 21.66
CA GLY A 104 -14.57 -19.61 22.70
C GLY A 104 -13.28 -18.98 22.18
N GLY A 105 -12.56 -18.26 23.06
CA GLY A 105 -11.38 -17.47 22.71
C GLY A 105 -11.73 -16.07 22.21
N TYR A 106 -10.72 -15.37 21.72
CA TYR A 106 -10.82 -13.99 21.24
C TYR A 106 -10.47 -13.90 19.75
N ALA A 107 -10.97 -12.86 19.09
CA ALA A 107 -10.62 -12.56 17.71
C ALA A 107 -9.15 -12.18 17.58
N SER A 108 -8.59 -12.31 16.38
CA SER A 108 -7.18 -11.93 16.12
C SER A 108 -6.96 -10.43 16.07
N GLY A 109 -7.95 -9.67 15.66
CA GLY A 109 -7.89 -8.22 15.49
C GLY A 109 -7.07 -7.73 14.29
N PRO A 110 -7.23 -6.44 13.94
CA PRO A 110 -6.61 -5.87 12.75
C PRO A 110 -5.08 -5.87 12.80
N VAL A 111 -4.46 -5.64 13.96
CA VAL A 111 -3.00 -5.58 14.11
C VAL A 111 -2.35 -6.93 13.85
N SER A 112 -3.00 -8.02 14.27
CA SER A 112 -2.51 -9.37 13.99
C SER A 112 -2.56 -9.73 12.50
N PHE A 113 -3.65 -9.40 11.80
CA PHE A 113 -3.75 -9.60 10.36
C PHE A 113 -2.79 -8.69 9.59
N MET A 114 -2.63 -7.44 10.03
CA MET A 114 -1.64 -6.52 9.48
C MET A 114 -0.23 -7.09 9.53
N ARG A 115 0.14 -7.77 10.61
CA ARG A 115 1.45 -8.43 10.76
C ARG A 115 1.68 -9.48 9.67
N GLY A 116 0.69 -10.34 9.41
CA GLY A 116 0.77 -11.35 8.35
C GLY A 116 0.90 -10.73 6.95
N ALA A 117 0.09 -9.70 6.69
CA ALA A 117 0.14 -8.97 5.42
C ALA A 117 1.45 -8.20 5.23
N ASP A 118 2.03 -7.63 6.30
CA ASP A 118 3.31 -6.93 6.25
C ASP A 118 4.48 -7.90 5.97
N ALA A 119 4.49 -9.06 6.63
CA ALA A 119 5.47 -10.11 6.37
C ALA A 119 5.39 -10.61 4.92
N SER A 120 4.18 -10.83 4.39
CA SER A 120 3.98 -11.18 2.98
C SER A 120 4.52 -10.10 2.05
N ALA A 121 4.24 -8.82 2.32
CA ALA A 121 4.75 -7.70 1.54
C ALA A 121 6.29 -7.65 1.48
N GLY A 122 6.96 -7.92 2.61
CA GLY A 122 8.41 -7.97 2.70
C GLY A 122 9.08 -9.05 1.84
N THR A 123 8.35 -10.12 1.48
CA THR A 123 8.87 -11.21 0.65
C THR A 123 8.76 -10.93 -0.85
N ILE A 124 7.93 -9.96 -1.27
CA ILE A 124 7.63 -9.71 -2.66
C ILE A 124 8.55 -8.64 -3.23
N LYS A 125 9.37 -9.05 -4.20
CA LYS A 125 10.22 -8.15 -4.98
C LYS A 125 9.53 -7.83 -6.31
N SER A 126 9.39 -6.54 -6.64
CA SER A 126 8.79 -6.12 -7.90
C SER A 126 9.69 -6.52 -9.08
N GLY A 127 9.27 -7.52 -9.86
CA GLY A 127 9.77 -7.87 -11.20
C GLY A 127 11.27 -7.68 -11.49
N GLY A 128 12.17 -8.02 -10.56
CA GLY A 128 13.61 -7.78 -10.71
C GLY A 128 14.06 -6.33 -10.45
N LYS A 129 13.15 -5.45 -10.12
CA LYS A 129 13.42 -4.05 -9.74
C LYS A 129 13.54 -3.94 -8.22
N THR A 130 14.42 -3.06 -7.77
CA THR A 130 14.80 -2.88 -6.35
C THR A 130 13.74 -2.20 -5.48
N ARG A 131 12.53 -1.97 -6.00
CA ARG A 131 11.47 -1.26 -5.28
C ARG A 131 10.83 -2.19 -4.25
N ARG A 132 10.92 -1.81 -2.97
CA ARG A 132 10.20 -2.47 -1.87
C ARG A 132 8.69 -2.24 -2.00
N ALA A 133 7.90 -3.15 -1.45
CA ALA A 133 6.47 -2.98 -1.32
C ALA A 133 6.15 -1.67 -0.59
N ALA A 134 5.21 -0.90 -1.13
CA ALA A 134 4.76 0.34 -0.53
C ALA A 134 3.29 0.16 -0.14
N LYS A 135 3.01 0.12 1.16
CA LYS A 135 1.64 -0.02 1.63
C LYS A 135 1.32 1.01 2.72
N MET A 136 0.07 1.42 2.74
CA MET A 136 -0.52 2.22 3.82
C MET A 136 -1.63 1.43 4.47
N VAL A 137 -1.64 1.43 5.80
CA VAL A 137 -2.71 0.84 6.60
C VAL A 137 -3.34 1.93 7.44
N VAL A 138 -4.67 2.00 7.39
CA VAL A 138 -5.45 2.97 8.15
C VAL A 138 -6.24 2.25 9.22
N LEU A 139 -6.36 2.85 10.41
CA LEU A 139 -7.30 2.46 11.44
C LEU A 139 -8.01 3.70 11.98
N ASP A 140 -9.30 3.59 12.26
CA ASP A 140 -10.09 4.69 12.80
C ASP A 140 -9.77 4.91 14.28
N VAL A 141 -9.77 6.16 14.71
CA VAL A 141 -9.39 6.53 16.08
C VAL A 141 -10.28 5.92 17.17
N ASP A 142 -11.52 5.60 16.83
CA ASP A 142 -12.51 4.99 17.72
C ASP A 142 -12.49 3.44 17.72
N HIS A 143 -11.61 2.83 16.92
CA HIS A 143 -11.45 1.38 16.91
C HIS A 143 -10.85 0.89 18.25
N PRO A 144 -11.41 -0.18 18.89
CA PRO A 144 -10.92 -0.64 20.19
C PRO A 144 -9.45 -1.05 20.25
N ASP A 145 -8.83 -1.40 19.12
CA ASP A 145 -7.41 -1.77 19.03
C ASP A 145 -6.50 -0.61 18.62
N ILE A 146 -6.99 0.64 18.66
CA ILE A 146 -6.23 1.80 18.17
C ILE A 146 -4.91 2.01 18.91
N GLU A 147 -4.87 1.82 20.22
CA GLU A 147 -3.65 1.96 21.00
C GLU A 147 -2.59 0.92 20.58
N GLU A 148 -2.99 -0.32 20.38
CA GLU A 148 -2.08 -1.37 19.89
C GLU A 148 -1.53 -1.03 18.50
N PHE A 149 -2.40 -0.52 17.62
CA PHE A 149 -2.02 -0.08 16.27
C PHE A 149 -1.01 1.08 16.30
N ILE A 150 -1.19 2.04 17.19
CA ILE A 150 -0.26 3.18 17.34
C ILE A 150 1.12 2.70 17.78
N TRP A 151 1.17 1.82 18.77
CA TRP A 151 2.42 1.42 19.41
C TRP A 151 3.12 0.23 18.78
N CYS A 152 2.46 -0.51 17.85
CA CYS A 152 3.02 -1.75 17.30
C CYS A 152 4.41 -1.55 16.66
N LYS A 153 4.61 -0.48 15.89
CA LYS A 153 5.90 -0.19 15.26
C LYS A 153 6.96 0.27 16.26
N ALA A 154 6.59 1.16 17.18
CA ALA A 154 7.53 1.66 18.19
C ALA A 154 8.07 0.53 19.08
N ARG A 155 7.23 -0.46 19.43
CA ARG A 155 7.66 -1.64 20.19
C ARG A 155 8.63 -2.52 19.39
N GLU A 156 8.42 -2.65 18.10
CA GLU A 156 9.33 -3.40 17.22
C GLU A 156 10.66 -2.67 17.02
N GLU A 157 10.66 -1.35 16.92
CA GLU A 157 11.89 -0.56 16.88
C GLU A 157 12.69 -0.64 18.20
N GLU A 158 12.02 -0.68 19.33
CA GLU A 158 12.68 -0.90 20.63
C GLU A 158 13.30 -2.30 20.69
N LYS A 159 12.59 -3.33 20.21
CA LYS A 159 13.13 -4.68 20.07
C LYS A 159 14.39 -4.69 19.18
N ALA A 160 14.38 -3.96 18.05
CA ALA A 160 15.54 -3.86 17.17
C ALA A 160 16.77 -3.27 17.90
N ARG A 161 16.57 -2.20 18.69
CA ARG A 161 17.66 -1.60 19.50
C ARG A 161 18.25 -2.58 20.50
N VAL A 162 17.40 -3.39 21.15
CA VAL A 162 17.87 -4.41 22.11
C VAL A 162 18.65 -5.50 21.38
N LEU A 163 18.20 -5.95 20.21
CA LEU A 163 18.91 -6.94 19.41
C LEU A 163 20.25 -6.40 18.89
N GLU A 164 20.30 -5.16 18.44
CA GLU A 164 21.53 -4.50 18.01
C GLU A 164 22.54 -4.42 19.17
N ALA A 165 22.10 -4.04 20.38
CA ALA A 165 22.92 -4.02 21.56
C ALA A 165 23.42 -5.43 21.98
N ALA A 166 22.71 -6.48 21.61
CA ALA A 166 23.10 -7.86 21.79
C ALA A 166 24.03 -8.41 20.68
N GLY A 167 24.34 -7.60 19.66
CA GLY A 167 25.27 -7.95 18.59
C GLY A 167 24.65 -8.49 17.32
N TYR A 168 23.32 -8.44 17.17
CA TYR A 168 22.64 -8.76 15.90
C TYR A 168 22.81 -7.63 14.88
N ASP A 169 22.86 -7.98 13.60
CA ASP A 169 22.94 -6.98 12.52
C ASP A 169 21.54 -6.42 12.19
N MET A 170 21.23 -5.23 12.70
CA MET A 170 19.97 -4.55 12.45
C MET A 170 19.99 -3.63 11.22
N SER A 171 20.92 -3.83 10.27
CA SER A 171 20.87 -3.14 8.99
C SER A 171 19.66 -3.63 8.17
N LEU A 172 19.06 -2.72 7.37
CA LEU A 172 17.80 -2.96 6.66
C LEU A 172 17.79 -4.16 5.70
N ASP A 173 18.96 -4.60 5.25
CA ASP A 173 19.12 -5.71 4.30
C ASP A 173 19.61 -7.00 4.98
N SER A 174 19.81 -6.98 6.29
CA SER A 174 20.28 -8.14 7.04
C SER A 174 19.16 -9.18 7.23
N PRO A 175 19.49 -10.48 7.34
CA PRO A 175 18.53 -11.50 7.73
C PRO A 175 17.91 -11.26 9.11
N ASP A 176 18.65 -10.65 10.04
CA ASP A 176 18.21 -10.38 11.42
C ASP A 176 17.11 -9.32 11.43
N TRP A 177 17.19 -8.30 10.53
CA TRP A 177 16.14 -7.30 10.36
C TRP A 177 14.79 -7.90 9.97
N ALA A 178 14.76 -9.05 9.29
CA ALA A 178 13.51 -9.73 8.91
C ALA A 178 12.66 -10.16 10.13
N SER A 179 13.25 -10.20 11.32
CA SER A 179 12.55 -10.48 12.59
C SER A 179 11.76 -9.27 13.12
N ILE A 180 12.02 -8.07 12.62
CA ILE A 180 11.35 -6.83 13.01
C ILE A 180 10.08 -6.67 12.17
N GLN A 181 8.94 -6.60 12.84
CA GLN A 181 7.62 -6.61 12.21
C GLN A 181 7.14 -5.20 11.82
N TYR A 182 6.11 -5.12 10.98
CA TYR A 182 5.42 -3.89 10.55
C TYR A 182 6.30 -2.87 9.80
N GLN A 183 7.41 -3.30 9.20
CA GLN A 183 8.38 -2.38 8.58
C GLN A 183 8.06 -2.02 7.13
N ASN A 184 7.15 -2.73 6.48
CA ASN A 184 6.75 -2.49 5.08
C ASN A 184 5.52 -1.58 4.97
N ALA A 185 4.80 -1.35 6.07
CA ALA A 185 3.59 -0.53 6.11
C ALA A 185 3.83 0.84 6.74
N ASN A 186 3.19 1.86 6.18
CA ASN A 186 2.97 3.14 6.84
C ASN A 186 1.62 3.09 7.55
N ASN A 187 1.60 3.38 8.85
CA ASN A 187 0.39 3.42 9.66
C ASN A 187 -0.19 4.84 9.67
N SER A 188 -1.49 4.96 9.43
CA SER A 188 -2.23 6.21 9.51
C SER A 188 -3.49 6.04 10.36
N ILE A 189 -3.87 7.08 11.07
CA ILE A 189 -5.10 7.10 11.88
C ILE A 189 -6.09 8.03 11.20
N ARG A 190 -7.31 7.55 11.00
CA ARG A 190 -8.41 8.40 10.56
C ARG A 190 -9.11 8.95 11.81
N VAL A 191 -9.07 10.28 11.96
CA VAL A 191 -9.67 10.97 13.09
C VAL A 191 -11.02 11.57 12.71
N THR A 192 -11.94 11.66 13.70
CA THR A 192 -13.25 12.31 13.54
C THR A 192 -13.18 13.79 13.91
N TYR A 193 -14.19 14.57 13.52
CA TYR A 193 -14.33 15.96 13.98
C TYR A 193 -14.43 16.04 15.51
N ALA A 194 -15.19 15.16 16.14
CA ALA A 194 -15.33 15.12 17.58
C ALA A 194 -13.99 14.88 18.30
N PHE A 195 -13.15 14.01 17.74
CA PHE A 195 -11.79 13.80 18.25
C PHE A 195 -10.95 15.07 18.16
N MET A 196 -11.00 15.76 17.01
CA MET A 196 -10.24 17.01 16.82
C MET A 196 -10.74 18.14 17.71
N GLU A 197 -12.05 18.25 17.94
CA GLU A 197 -12.64 19.20 18.88
C GLU A 197 -12.15 18.93 20.31
N ALA A 198 -12.18 17.68 20.76
CA ALA A 198 -11.66 17.30 22.07
C ALA A 198 -10.17 17.65 22.24
N VAL A 199 -9.35 17.42 21.20
CA VAL A 199 -7.92 17.80 21.22
C VAL A 199 -7.73 19.31 21.36
N VAL A 200 -8.52 20.12 20.63
CA VAL A 200 -8.47 21.60 20.70
C VAL A 200 -8.90 22.09 22.09
N GLU A 201 -9.88 21.45 22.70
CA GLU A 201 -10.40 21.79 24.05
C GLU A 201 -9.52 21.24 25.19
N GLY A 202 -8.51 20.44 24.87
CA GLY A 202 -7.57 19.88 25.84
C GLY A 202 -8.16 18.76 26.71
N GLN A 203 -9.11 18.03 26.15
CA GLN A 203 -9.78 16.89 26.79
C GLN A 203 -9.04 15.56 26.52
#